data_586e6b2f06275f8dbb64866d6878b2e0
#
_entry.id   586e6b2f06275f8dbb64866d6878b2e0
#
_cell.length_a   1.000
_cell.length_b   1.000
_cell.length_c   1.000
_cell.angle_alpha   90.00
_cell.angle_beta   90.00
_cell.angle_gamma   90.00
#
_symmetry.space_group_name_H-M   'P 1'
#
loop_
_entity.id
_entity.type
_entity.pdbx_description
1 polymer ?
#
loop_
_entity_poly.entity_id
_entity_poly.type
_entity_poly.pdbx_seq_one_letter_code
_entity_poly.pdbx_strand_id
1 'polypeptide(L)'
;MKKALKIVFNVIAWVVLIFALLITILVFSSDKNNGTASLLGYVPLTVESDSMKPTFKKGDLIISKEIDDINSLKKGDVITFWTLIKGQKVKNTHRIAEVLNDNGSVGFITRGDANNVDDTYTVYAGDIIGQWTGAKIGGFGKVMDFLRTKTGFFICILLPIALFFLFELYKLIATIIEIKRPAITESDEEEIKRRAVEEYLAQQKKKEEENAQQEKNDK
;
A
#
# COMPACT_ATOMS: atom_id res chain seq x y z
N MET A 1 14.32 19.22 15.99
CA MET A 1 13.45 18.05 16.17
C MET A 1 12.14 18.11 15.37
N LYS A 2 11.30 19.16 15.47
CA LYS A 2 10.01 19.22 14.75
C LYS A 2 10.08 19.14 13.21
N LYS A 3 11.12 19.72 12.58
CA LYS A 3 11.31 19.64 11.11
C LYS A 3 11.70 18.22 10.63
N ALA A 4 12.60 17.55 11.33
CA ALA A 4 12.99 16.17 11.01
C ALA A 4 11.81 15.20 11.14
N LEU A 5 10.98 15.35 12.18
CA LEU A 5 9.79 14.53 12.37
C LEU A 5 8.76 14.74 11.24
N LYS A 6 8.58 15.98 10.76
CA LYS A 6 7.72 16.26 9.60
C LYS A 6 8.22 15.59 8.32
N ILE A 7 9.55 15.61 8.08
CA ILE A 7 10.15 14.97 6.91
C ILE A 7 9.95 13.45 6.97
N VAL A 8 10.26 12.83 8.11
CA VAL A 8 10.07 11.38 8.31
C VAL A 8 8.61 10.99 8.09
N PHE A 9 7.69 11.76 8.65
CA PHE A 9 6.26 11.50 8.48
C PHE A 9 5.81 11.60 7.01
N ASN A 10 6.24 12.64 6.29
CA ASN A 10 5.92 12.78 4.86
C ASN A 10 6.50 11.61 4.04
N VAL A 11 7.71 11.17 4.34
CA VAL A 11 8.32 10.00 3.66
C VAL A 11 7.49 8.74 3.91
N ILE A 12 7.08 8.49 5.16
CA ILE A 12 6.21 7.36 5.50
C ILE A 12 4.88 7.44 4.74
N ALA A 13 4.29 8.63 4.66
CA ALA A 13 3.05 8.88 3.93
C ALA A 13 3.17 8.49 2.45
N TRP A 14 4.22 8.95 1.79
CA TRP A 14 4.50 8.60 0.38
C TRP A 14 4.72 7.10 0.20
N VAL A 15 5.46 6.45 1.11
CA VAL A 15 5.66 5.00 1.08
C VAL A 15 4.34 4.25 1.21
N VAL A 16 3.46 4.64 2.13
CA VAL A 16 2.12 4.03 2.29
C VAL A 16 1.26 4.24 1.03
N LEU A 17 1.29 5.42 0.43
CA LEU A 17 0.53 5.73 -0.77
C LEU A 17 1.03 4.93 -1.98
N ILE A 18 2.34 4.82 -2.18
CA ILE A 18 2.94 4.00 -3.23
C ILE A 18 2.58 2.52 -3.02
N PHE A 19 2.66 2.03 -1.79
CA PHE A 19 2.31 0.66 -1.45
C PHE A 19 0.82 0.36 -1.71
N ALA A 20 -0.08 1.27 -1.33
CA ALA A 20 -1.52 1.15 -1.63
C ALA A 20 -1.78 1.14 -3.14
N LEU A 21 -1.09 1.98 -3.90
CA LEU A 21 -1.18 2.01 -5.37
C LEU A 21 -0.72 0.68 -5.98
N LEU A 22 0.42 0.14 -5.52
CA LEU A 22 0.93 -1.16 -5.99
C LEU A 22 -0.05 -2.29 -5.71
N ILE A 23 -0.64 -2.34 -4.51
CA ILE A 23 -1.68 -3.33 -4.17
C ILE A 23 -2.89 -3.17 -5.09
N THR A 24 -3.32 -1.96 -5.34
CA THR A 24 -4.45 -1.69 -6.23
C THR A 24 -4.18 -2.21 -7.64
N ILE A 25 -2.99 -1.94 -8.18
CA ILE A 25 -2.57 -2.45 -9.50
C ILE A 25 -2.56 -3.98 -9.52
N LEU A 26 -2.03 -4.63 -8.47
CA LEU A 26 -2.00 -6.10 -8.36
C LEU A 26 -3.41 -6.69 -8.32
N VAL A 27 -4.34 -6.09 -7.57
CA VAL A 27 -5.73 -6.55 -7.50
C VAL A 27 -6.43 -6.42 -8.85
N PHE A 28 -6.32 -5.26 -9.51
CA PHE A 28 -6.92 -5.06 -10.84
C PHE A 28 -6.28 -5.94 -11.92
N SER A 29 -4.98 -6.22 -11.82
CA SER A 29 -4.30 -7.15 -12.74
C SER A 29 -4.79 -8.59 -12.58
N SER A 30 -5.16 -8.98 -11.36
CA SER A 30 -5.68 -10.31 -11.05
C SER A 30 -7.00 -10.61 -11.79
N ASP A 31 -7.88 -9.64 -11.91
CA ASP A 31 -9.17 -9.80 -12.60
C ASP A 31 -9.01 -10.09 -14.10
N LYS A 32 -7.99 -9.50 -14.74
CA LYS A 32 -7.71 -9.69 -16.16
C LYS A 32 -7.04 -11.03 -16.48
N ASN A 33 -6.31 -11.61 -15.53
CA ASN A 33 -5.47 -12.80 -15.72
C ASN A 33 -6.04 -14.03 -15.00
N ASN A 34 -7.35 -14.30 -15.15
CA ASN A 34 -8.02 -15.48 -14.56
C ASN A 34 -7.75 -15.68 -13.07
N GLY A 35 -7.70 -14.60 -12.29
CA GLY A 35 -7.43 -14.66 -10.85
C GLY A 35 -5.95 -14.79 -10.48
N THR A 36 -5.04 -14.49 -11.43
CA THR A 36 -3.59 -14.44 -11.17
C THR A 36 -3.10 -13.02 -11.18
N ALA A 37 -2.69 -12.49 -10.02
CA ALA A 37 -2.11 -11.16 -9.93
C ALA A 37 -0.75 -11.15 -10.66
N SER A 38 -0.61 -10.28 -11.66
CA SER A 38 0.64 -10.06 -12.40
C SER A 38 1.03 -8.59 -12.35
N LEU A 39 2.30 -8.32 -12.15
CA LEU A 39 2.87 -6.98 -12.21
C LEU A 39 4.04 -6.97 -13.18
N LEU A 40 3.89 -6.28 -14.31
CA LEU A 40 4.92 -6.21 -15.37
C LEU A 40 5.38 -7.60 -15.85
N GLY A 41 4.44 -8.56 -15.95
CA GLY A 41 4.73 -9.94 -16.33
C GLY A 41 5.32 -10.81 -15.22
N TYR A 42 5.48 -10.28 -13.99
CA TYR A 42 5.92 -11.07 -12.83
C TYR A 42 4.72 -11.46 -11.96
N VAL A 43 4.66 -12.72 -11.61
CA VAL A 43 3.57 -13.35 -10.86
C VAL A 43 4.10 -13.82 -9.50
N PRO A 44 3.79 -13.11 -8.40
CA PRO A 44 4.12 -13.58 -7.06
C PRO A 44 3.14 -14.66 -6.60
N LEU A 45 3.67 -15.80 -6.15
CA LEU A 45 2.90 -16.97 -5.77
C LEU A 45 3.33 -17.50 -4.40
N THR A 46 2.36 -17.80 -3.55
CA THR A 46 2.62 -18.50 -2.27
C THR A 46 2.64 -20.00 -2.53
N VAL A 47 3.66 -20.67 -2.01
CA VAL A 47 3.79 -22.12 -2.07
C VAL A 47 2.90 -22.78 -1.02
N GLU A 48 1.94 -23.58 -1.46
CA GLU A 48 0.94 -24.21 -0.60
C GLU A 48 1.28 -25.64 -0.17
N SER A 49 2.25 -26.29 -0.84
CA SER A 49 2.66 -27.68 -0.55
C SER A 49 4.18 -27.83 -0.47
N ASP A 50 4.61 -28.99 -0.04
CA ASP A 50 6.03 -29.37 0.05
C ASP A 50 6.53 -30.18 -1.15
N SER A 51 5.75 -30.30 -2.23
CA SER A 51 6.07 -31.11 -3.41
C SER A 51 7.35 -30.68 -4.12
N MET A 52 7.79 -29.45 -3.92
CA MET A 52 9.00 -28.90 -4.53
C MET A 52 10.20 -28.81 -3.60
N LYS A 53 10.18 -29.50 -2.44
CA LYS A 53 11.38 -29.61 -1.60
C LYS A 53 12.48 -30.39 -2.34
N PRO A 54 13.77 -30.00 -2.20
CA PRO A 54 14.30 -28.93 -1.35
C PRO A 54 14.31 -27.53 -2.02
N THR A 55 13.87 -27.41 -3.27
CA THR A 55 13.94 -26.16 -4.03
C THR A 55 13.18 -25.02 -3.34
N PHE A 56 11.93 -25.25 -2.97
CA PHE A 56 11.14 -24.39 -2.08
C PHE A 56 10.12 -25.21 -1.30
N LYS A 57 9.55 -24.64 -0.25
CA LYS A 57 8.66 -25.32 0.69
C LYS A 57 7.40 -24.51 0.95
N LYS A 58 6.41 -25.16 1.54
CA LYS A 58 5.17 -24.51 1.98
C LYS A 58 5.43 -23.24 2.78
N GLY A 59 4.76 -22.15 2.41
CA GLY A 59 4.88 -20.84 3.02
C GLY A 59 6.00 -19.96 2.46
N ASP A 60 6.76 -20.43 1.45
CA ASP A 60 7.66 -19.57 0.69
C ASP A 60 6.86 -18.74 -0.32
N LEU A 61 7.37 -17.55 -0.65
CA LEU A 61 6.93 -16.77 -1.79
C LEU A 61 7.90 -16.98 -2.93
N ILE A 62 7.39 -17.37 -4.10
CA ILE A 62 8.15 -17.51 -5.34
C ILE A 62 7.70 -16.49 -6.36
N ILE A 63 8.59 -16.13 -7.27
CA ILE A 63 8.29 -15.21 -8.37
C ILE A 63 8.41 -15.98 -9.68
N SER A 64 7.30 -16.08 -10.40
CA SER A 64 7.27 -16.58 -11.77
C SER A 64 7.17 -15.43 -12.76
N LYS A 65 7.66 -15.61 -13.98
CA LYS A 65 7.52 -14.65 -15.08
C LYS A 65 6.66 -15.28 -16.17
N GLU A 66 5.72 -14.51 -16.68
CA GLU A 66 4.94 -14.90 -17.86
C GLU A 66 5.86 -15.22 -19.03
N ILE A 67 5.46 -16.18 -19.86
CA ILE A 67 6.29 -16.73 -20.95
C ILE A 67 5.73 -16.23 -22.26
N ASP A 68 6.59 -15.59 -23.05
CA ASP A 68 6.22 -15.09 -24.38
C ASP A 68 6.33 -16.22 -25.46
N ASP A 69 7.33 -17.11 -25.35
CA ASP A 69 7.54 -18.23 -26.23
C ASP A 69 7.59 -19.55 -25.46
N ILE A 70 6.55 -20.34 -25.63
CA ILE A 70 6.41 -21.68 -25.02
C ILE A 70 7.51 -22.65 -25.45
N ASN A 71 8.04 -22.48 -26.66
CA ASN A 71 9.08 -23.35 -27.20
C ASN A 71 10.46 -23.10 -26.55
N SER A 72 10.61 -22.02 -25.80
CA SER A 72 11.82 -21.75 -25.03
C SER A 72 11.97 -22.63 -23.79
N LEU A 73 10.87 -23.23 -23.34
CA LEU A 73 10.85 -24.14 -22.18
C LEU A 73 11.52 -25.46 -22.46
N LYS A 74 12.29 -25.93 -21.50
CA LYS A 74 13.06 -27.17 -21.59
C LYS A 74 12.95 -28.01 -20.34
N LYS A 75 13.33 -29.27 -20.44
CA LYS A 75 13.47 -30.16 -19.30
C LYS A 75 14.35 -29.53 -18.22
N GLY A 76 13.85 -29.55 -16.98
CA GLY A 76 14.50 -28.97 -15.82
C GLY A 76 13.97 -27.56 -15.43
N ASP A 77 13.28 -26.87 -16.35
CA ASP A 77 12.61 -25.60 -15.99
C ASP A 77 11.46 -25.85 -15.01
N VAL A 78 11.23 -24.91 -14.12
CA VAL A 78 10.11 -24.96 -13.17
C VAL A 78 9.02 -24.04 -13.68
N ILE A 79 7.83 -24.58 -13.88
CA ILE A 79 6.69 -23.86 -14.41
C ILE A 79 5.53 -23.85 -13.40
N THR A 80 4.78 -22.76 -13.39
CA THR A 80 3.48 -22.66 -12.70
C THR A 80 2.37 -22.75 -13.73
N PHE A 81 1.39 -23.58 -13.47
CA PHE A 81 0.32 -23.87 -14.41
C PHE A 81 -1.00 -24.17 -13.69
N TRP A 82 -2.10 -24.07 -14.42
CA TRP A 82 -3.41 -24.51 -13.96
C TRP A 82 -3.57 -26.02 -14.14
N THR A 83 -4.07 -26.68 -13.12
CA THR A 83 -4.39 -28.12 -13.16
C THR A 83 -5.67 -28.39 -12.38
N LEU A 84 -6.19 -29.61 -12.53
CA LEU A 84 -7.37 -30.04 -11.78
C LEU A 84 -6.92 -31.05 -10.70
N ILE A 85 -7.14 -30.66 -9.44
CA ILE A 85 -6.94 -31.54 -8.29
C ILE A 85 -8.30 -31.77 -7.62
N LYS A 86 -8.75 -33.03 -7.59
CA LYS A 86 -10.08 -33.40 -7.03
C LYS A 86 -11.23 -32.58 -7.65
N GLY A 87 -11.18 -32.31 -8.95
CA GLY A 87 -12.19 -31.53 -9.67
C GLY A 87 -12.14 -30.01 -9.46
N GLN A 88 -11.19 -29.50 -8.70
CA GLN A 88 -11.00 -28.08 -8.51
C GLN A 88 -9.82 -27.56 -9.35
N LYS A 89 -10.03 -26.45 -10.06
CA LYS A 89 -8.96 -25.78 -10.80
C LYS A 89 -8.06 -25.06 -9.81
N VAL A 90 -6.80 -25.51 -9.74
CA VAL A 90 -5.78 -24.98 -8.81
C VAL A 90 -4.50 -24.64 -9.54
N LYS A 91 -3.70 -23.76 -8.98
CA LYS A 91 -2.35 -23.47 -9.46
C LYS A 91 -1.39 -24.51 -8.89
N ASN A 92 -0.57 -25.10 -9.75
CA ASN A 92 0.50 -26.02 -9.36
C ASN A 92 1.84 -25.49 -9.89
N THR A 93 2.92 -25.76 -9.19
CA THR A 93 4.27 -25.38 -9.61
C THR A 93 5.17 -26.59 -9.50
N HIS A 94 5.60 -27.13 -10.65
CA HIS A 94 6.42 -28.31 -10.73
C HIS A 94 7.52 -28.14 -11.79
N ARG A 95 8.48 -29.07 -11.80
CA ARG A 95 9.60 -29.09 -12.74
C ARG A 95 9.22 -29.88 -13.97
N ILE A 96 9.61 -29.40 -15.17
CA ILE A 96 9.47 -30.14 -16.42
C ILE A 96 10.37 -31.36 -16.38
N ALA A 97 9.76 -32.53 -16.36
CA ALA A 97 10.42 -33.82 -16.43
C ALA A 97 10.69 -34.25 -17.90
N GLU A 98 9.74 -33.92 -18.79
CA GLU A 98 9.83 -34.27 -20.22
C GLU A 98 9.08 -33.21 -21.06
N VAL A 99 9.59 -32.96 -22.27
CA VAL A 99 8.95 -32.11 -23.28
C VAL A 99 8.43 -33.02 -24.37
N LEU A 100 7.13 -32.95 -24.64
CA LEU A 100 6.44 -33.70 -25.66
C LEU A 100 6.18 -32.82 -26.88
N ASN A 101 6.48 -33.32 -28.06
CA ASN A 101 6.12 -32.71 -29.34
C ASN A 101 5.14 -33.65 -30.05
N ASP A 102 3.88 -33.30 -30.07
CA ASP A 102 2.86 -34.07 -30.75
C ASP A 102 2.18 -33.21 -31.83
N ASN A 103 2.43 -33.60 -33.10
CA ASN A 103 1.82 -32.96 -34.28
C ASN A 103 1.84 -31.43 -34.29
N GLY A 104 2.93 -30.81 -33.80
CA GLY A 104 3.10 -29.37 -33.75
C GLY A 104 2.57 -28.69 -32.45
N SER A 105 2.01 -29.45 -31.52
CA SER A 105 1.67 -29.01 -30.21
C SER A 105 2.74 -29.43 -29.21
N VAL A 106 3.23 -28.44 -28.42
CA VAL A 106 4.19 -28.70 -27.34
C VAL A 106 3.44 -28.95 -26.06
N GLY A 107 3.72 -30.05 -25.40
CA GLY A 107 3.21 -30.44 -24.10
C GLY A 107 4.34 -30.74 -23.12
N PHE A 108 4.06 -30.63 -21.81
CA PHE A 108 5.06 -30.86 -20.77
C PHE A 108 4.55 -31.87 -19.76
N ILE A 109 5.33 -32.89 -19.50
CA ILE A 109 5.17 -33.74 -18.32
C ILE A 109 5.94 -33.09 -17.20
N THR A 110 5.28 -32.88 -16.05
CA THR A 110 5.85 -32.20 -14.89
C THR A 110 5.99 -33.16 -13.71
N ARG A 111 6.86 -32.79 -12.75
CA ARG A 111 7.04 -33.55 -11.52
C ARG A 111 7.50 -32.62 -10.41
N GLY A 112 6.95 -32.78 -9.21
CA GLY A 112 7.46 -32.14 -8.02
C GLY A 112 8.83 -32.70 -7.62
N ASP A 113 9.73 -31.82 -7.18
CA ASP A 113 11.10 -32.23 -6.81
C ASP A 113 11.15 -33.27 -5.68
N ALA A 114 10.13 -33.25 -4.79
CA ALA A 114 9.96 -34.25 -3.72
C ALA A 114 9.12 -35.46 -4.12
N ASN A 115 8.58 -35.51 -5.34
CA ASN A 115 7.71 -36.60 -5.80
C ASN A 115 8.52 -37.68 -6.50
N ASN A 116 8.09 -38.94 -6.31
CA ASN A 116 8.74 -40.10 -6.94
C ASN A 116 8.14 -40.42 -8.33
N VAL A 117 7.02 -39.82 -8.69
CA VAL A 117 6.29 -40.09 -9.94
C VAL A 117 5.98 -38.76 -10.65
N ASP A 118 5.87 -38.85 -11.96
CA ASP A 118 5.46 -37.77 -12.82
C ASP A 118 3.97 -37.44 -12.63
N ASP A 119 3.59 -36.21 -12.92
CA ASP A 119 2.18 -35.79 -12.88
C ASP A 119 1.42 -36.51 -14.01
N THR A 120 0.19 -36.90 -13.74
CA THR A 120 -0.64 -37.66 -14.66
C THR A 120 -1.09 -36.87 -15.88
N TYR A 121 -1.14 -35.55 -15.75
CA TYR A 121 -1.67 -34.65 -16.78
C TYR A 121 -0.56 -33.95 -17.53
N THR A 122 -0.65 -33.96 -18.88
CA THR A 122 0.22 -33.16 -19.74
C THR A 122 -0.22 -31.68 -19.64
N VAL A 123 0.74 -30.80 -19.39
CA VAL A 123 0.52 -29.34 -19.33
C VAL A 123 0.73 -28.79 -20.75
N TYR A 124 -0.25 -28.03 -21.22
CA TYR A 124 -0.20 -27.36 -22.53
C TYR A 124 -0.07 -25.82 -22.35
N ALA A 125 0.27 -25.15 -23.45
CA ALA A 125 0.51 -23.68 -23.44
C ALA A 125 -0.59 -22.86 -22.75
N GLY A 126 -1.85 -23.23 -23.00
CA GLY A 126 -3.02 -22.49 -22.43
C GLY A 126 -3.17 -22.63 -20.92
N ASP A 127 -2.50 -23.59 -20.29
CA ASP A 127 -2.55 -23.80 -18.84
C ASP A 127 -1.38 -23.15 -18.11
N ILE A 128 -0.32 -22.73 -18.83
CA ILE A 128 0.88 -22.19 -18.21
C ILE A 128 0.66 -20.75 -17.79
N ILE A 129 1.00 -20.46 -16.53
CA ILE A 129 0.96 -19.12 -15.92
C ILE A 129 2.30 -18.43 -16.07
N GLY A 130 3.41 -19.18 -15.92
CA GLY A 130 4.74 -18.61 -16.01
C GLY A 130 5.83 -19.58 -15.59
N GLN A 131 7.09 -19.20 -15.88
CA GLN A 131 8.29 -19.91 -15.46
C GLN A 131 8.86 -19.29 -14.19
N TRP A 132 9.28 -20.11 -13.24
CA TRP A 132 9.96 -19.63 -12.05
C TRP A 132 11.28 -18.94 -12.37
N THR A 133 11.49 -17.74 -11.85
CA THR A 133 12.68 -16.93 -12.12
C THR A 133 13.94 -17.35 -11.34
N GLY A 134 13.82 -18.35 -10.45
CA GLY A 134 14.85 -18.67 -9.45
C GLY A 134 14.72 -17.87 -8.15
N ALA A 135 13.91 -16.82 -8.12
CA ALA A 135 13.72 -16.00 -6.94
C ALA A 135 12.71 -16.61 -5.97
N LYS A 136 13.09 -16.69 -4.68
CA LYS A 136 12.20 -17.08 -3.58
C LYS A 136 12.49 -16.29 -2.33
N ILE A 137 11.46 -16.02 -1.53
CA ILE A 137 11.55 -15.40 -0.22
C ILE A 137 10.97 -16.37 0.80
N GLY A 138 11.85 -16.95 1.62
CA GLY A 138 11.48 -17.99 2.57
C GLY A 138 10.51 -17.47 3.63
N GLY A 139 9.39 -18.16 3.82
CA GLY A 139 8.38 -17.85 4.83
C GLY A 139 7.50 -16.62 4.55
N PHE A 140 7.81 -15.81 3.54
CA PHE A 140 7.06 -14.59 3.22
C PHE A 140 5.66 -14.87 2.66
N GLY A 141 5.42 -16.06 2.12
CA GLY A 141 4.10 -16.50 1.70
C GLY A 141 3.07 -16.45 2.85
N LYS A 142 3.48 -16.78 4.07
CA LYS A 142 2.60 -16.67 5.25
C LYS A 142 2.15 -15.24 5.53
N VAL A 143 3.02 -14.26 5.29
CA VAL A 143 2.67 -12.83 5.41
C VAL A 143 1.65 -12.46 4.34
N MET A 144 1.86 -12.90 3.11
CA MET A 144 0.91 -12.67 2.01
C MET A 144 -0.44 -13.33 2.27
N ASP A 145 -0.44 -14.57 2.79
CA ASP A 145 -1.68 -15.27 3.16
C ASP A 145 -2.42 -14.53 4.28
N PHE A 146 -1.70 -14.03 5.28
CA PHE A 146 -2.29 -13.21 6.34
C PHE A 146 -2.89 -11.93 5.79
N LEU A 147 -2.19 -11.21 4.90
CA LEU A 147 -2.69 -9.97 4.28
C LEU A 147 -3.96 -10.20 3.42
N ARG A 148 -4.14 -11.40 2.88
CA ARG A 148 -5.35 -11.79 2.14
C ARG A 148 -6.54 -12.08 3.05
N THR A 149 -6.32 -12.33 4.34
CA THR A 149 -7.43 -12.48 5.29
C THR A 149 -8.12 -11.14 5.55
N LYS A 150 -9.43 -11.17 5.89
CA LYS A 150 -10.17 -9.95 6.26
C LYS A 150 -9.48 -9.20 7.41
N THR A 151 -9.01 -9.93 8.40
CA THR A 151 -8.33 -9.37 9.59
C THR A 151 -6.97 -8.76 9.21
N GLY A 152 -6.16 -9.47 8.44
CA GLY A 152 -4.85 -8.99 7.99
C GLY A 152 -4.97 -7.74 7.12
N PHE A 153 -5.89 -7.75 6.16
CA PHE A 153 -6.21 -6.58 5.33
C PHE A 153 -6.63 -5.37 6.19
N PHE A 154 -7.55 -5.60 7.14
CA PHE A 154 -8.04 -4.53 8.01
C PHE A 154 -6.93 -3.92 8.87
N ILE A 155 -6.13 -4.77 9.55
CA ILE A 155 -5.10 -4.32 10.48
C ILE A 155 -3.89 -3.73 9.74
N CYS A 156 -3.43 -4.38 8.68
CA CYS A 156 -2.18 -4.00 8.03
C CYS A 156 -2.35 -2.94 6.94
N ILE A 157 -3.54 -2.80 6.37
CA ILE A 157 -3.79 -1.88 5.26
C ILE A 157 -4.80 -0.80 5.66
N LEU A 158 -6.01 -1.17 6.04
CA LEU A 158 -7.08 -0.20 6.26
C LEU A 158 -6.84 0.66 7.51
N LEU A 159 -6.42 0.06 8.62
CA LEU A 159 -6.20 0.77 9.88
C LEU A 159 -5.07 1.83 9.76
N PRO A 160 -3.88 1.53 9.23
CA PRO A 160 -2.84 2.54 9.03
C PRO A 160 -3.28 3.68 8.10
N ILE A 161 -4.01 3.37 7.01
CA ILE A 161 -4.54 4.39 6.10
C ILE A 161 -5.55 5.29 6.81
N ALA A 162 -6.46 4.72 7.60
CA ALA A 162 -7.44 5.49 8.37
C ALA A 162 -6.77 6.40 9.41
N LEU A 163 -5.79 5.90 10.15
CA LEU A 163 -5.02 6.70 11.11
C LEU A 163 -4.25 7.82 10.43
N PHE A 164 -3.65 7.53 9.28
CA PHE A 164 -2.98 8.54 8.48
C PHE A 164 -3.94 9.63 8.01
N PHE A 165 -5.11 9.25 7.49
CA PHE A 165 -6.13 10.20 7.05
C PHE A 165 -6.60 11.12 8.21
N LEU A 166 -6.87 10.54 9.38
CA LEU A 166 -7.26 11.30 10.57
C LEU A 166 -6.17 12.29 11.00
N PHE A 167 -4.91 11.87 10.91
CA PHE A 167 -3.78 12.75 11.22
C PHE A 167 -3.65 13.92 10.23
N GLU A 168 -3.79 13.68 8.93
CA GLU A 168 -3.76 14.75 7.93
C GLU A 168 -4.96 15.70 8.07
N LEU A 169 -6.13 15.16 8.40
CA LEU A 169 -7.32 15.96 8.68
C LEU A 169 -7.11 16.85 9.90
N TYR A 170 -6.54 16.32 10.99
CA TYR A 170 -6.18 17.10 12.17
C TYR A 170 -5.20 18.22 11.82
N LYS A 171 -4.17 17.94 11.04
CA LYS A 171 -3.17 18.92 10.60
C LYS A 171 -3.80 20.02 9.74
N LEU A 172 -4.71 19.66 8.84
CA LEU A 172 -5.46 20.63 8.03
C LEU A 172 -6.29 21.59 8.90
N ILE A 173 -7.04 21.05 9.86
CA ILE A 173 -7.85 21.82 10.78
C ILE A 173 -6.96 22.76 11.63
N ALA A 174 -5.85 22.25 12.18
CA ALA A 174 -4.90 23.03 12.95
C ALA A 174 -4.31 24.20 12.14
N THR A 175 -3.97 23.95 10.86
CA THR A 175 -3.47 24.99 9.95
C THR A 175 -4.53 26.06 9.65
N ILE A 176 -5.78 25.67 9.43
CA ILE A 176 -6.89 26.62 9.21
C ILE A 176 -7.12 27.52 10.44
N ILE A 177 -7.06 26.93 11.65
CA ILE A 177 -7.20 27.69 12.90
C ILE A 177 -6.02 28.67 13.07
N GLU A 178 -4.78 28.24 12.76
CA GLU A 178 -3.58 29.07 12.86
C GLU A 178 -3.63 30.26 11.88
N ILE A 179 -4.13 30.07 10.66
CA ILE A 179 -4.29 31.15 9.67
C ILE A 179 -5.36 32.16 10.11
N LYS A 180 -6.43 31.71 10.75
CA LYS A 180 -7.50 32.61 11.24
C LYS A 180 -7.12 33.38 12.50
N ARG A 181 -6.20 32.87 13.32
CA ARG A 181 -5.77 33.49 14.59
C ARG A 181 -5.15 34.87 14.42
N PRO A 182 -4.19 35.13 13.52
CA PRO A 182 -3.59 36.46 13.35
C PRO A 182 -4.60 37.52 12.95
N ALA A 183 -5.54 37.19 12.08
CA ALA A 183 -6.56 38.13 11.62
C ALA A 183 -7.54 38.54 12.74
N ILE A 184 -7.89 37.62 13.65
CA ILE A 184 -8.74 37.91 14.81
C ILE A 184 -7.95 38.73 15.82
N THR A 185 -6.69 38.40 16.08
CA THR A 185 -5.84 39.08 17.08
C THR A 185 -5.52 40.54 16.65
N GLU A 186 -5.24 40.77 15.36
CA GLU A 186 -5.00 42.13 14.86
C GLU A 186 -6.26 43.00 14.94
N SER A 187 -7.43 42.50 14.60
CA SER A 187 -8.69 43.24 14.69
C SER A 187 -9.08 43.53 16.15
N ASP A 188 -8.87 42.58 17.06
CA ASP A 188 -9.15 42.76 18.48
C ASP A 188 -8.17 43.74 19.14
N GLU A 189 -6.87 43.69 18.77
CA GLU A 189 -5.90 44.67 19.25
C GLU A 189 -6.20 46.10 18.79
N GLU A 190 -6.61 46.28 17.54
CA GLU A 190 -6.99 47.60 17.02
C GLU A 190 -8.24 48.12 17.74
N GLU A 191 -9.23 47.29 17.99
CA GLU A 191 -10.44 47.70 18.72
C GLU A 191 -10.13 48.04 20.19
N ILE A 192 -9.29 47.26 20.86
CA ILE A 192 -8.83 47.55 22.24
C ILE A 192 -8.05 48.85 22.28
N LYS A 193 -7.14 49.10 21.33
CA LYS A 193 -6.40 50.36 21.24
C LYS A 193 -7.34 51.57 21.04
N ARG A 194 -8.32 51.41 20.14
CA ARG A 194 -9.31 52.50 19.92
C ARG A 194 -10.11 52.81 21.20
N ARG A 195 -10.64 51.80 21.87
CA ARG A 195 -11.38 52.01 23.15
C ARG A 195 -10.51 52.64 24.23
N ALA A 196 -9.25 52.19 24.37
CA ALA A 196 -8.33 52.79 25.35
C ALA A 196 -8.01 54.26 25.04
N VAL A 197 -7.87 54.65 23.78
CA VAL A 197 -7.67 56.05 23.37
C VAL A 197 -8.93 56.88 23.62
N GLU A 198 -10.12 56.37 23.33
CA GLU A 198 -11.39 57.03 23.57
C GLU A 198 -11.61 57.28 25.08
N GLU A 199 -11.35 56.29 25.92
CA GLU A 199 -11.42 56.42 27.38
C GLU A 199 -10.42 57.44 27.92
N TYR A 200 -9.19 57.44 27.42
CA TYR A 200 -8.18 58.41 27.83
C TYR A 200 -8.58 59.85 27.47
N LEU A 201 -9.08 60.05 26.26
CA LEU A 201 -9.55 61.37 25.83
C LEU A 201 -10.79 61.83 26.62
N ALA A 202 -11.71 60.93 26.96
CA ALA A 202 -12.86 61.24 27.78
C ALA A 202 -12.46 61.63 29.22
N GLN A 203 -11.47 60.95 29.80
CA GLN A 203 -10.92 61.29 31.10
C GLN A 203 -10.22 62.68 31.10
N GLN A 204 -9.46 63.02 30.06
CA GLN A 204 -8.82 64.33 29.94
C GLN A 204 -9.85 65.47 29.84
N LYS A 205 -10.87 65.26 29.00
CA LYS A 205 -11.95 66.30 28.92
C LYS A 205 -12.65 66.51 30.21
N LYS A 206 -12.95 65.45 30.99
CA LYS A 206 -13.53 65.58 32.31
C LYS A 206 -12.64 66.38 33.28
N LYS A 207 -11.33 66.11 33.27
CA LYS A 207 -10.39 66.91 34.13
C LYS A 207 -10.27 68.37 33.73
N GLU A 208 -10.30 68.62 32.40
CA GLU A 208 -10.31 70.03 31.93
C GLU A 208 -11.59 70.75 32.30
N GLU A 209 -12.75 70.08 32.23
CA GLU A 209 -14.03 70.68 32.68
C GLU A 209 -14.07 70.88 34.20
N GLU A 210 -13.58 69.95 35.00
CA GLU A 210 -13.47 70.09 36.45
C GLU A 210 -12.53 71.24 36.85
N ASN A 211 -11.38 71.39 36.23
CA ASN A 211 -10.43 72.44 36.44
C ASN A 211 -11.04 73.83 36.07
N ALA A 212 -11.72 73.88 34.91
CA ALA A 212 -12.38 75.08 34.44
C ALA A 212 -13.57 75.51 35.36
N GLN A 213 -14.25 74.58 36.03
CA GLN A 213 -15.28 74.84 37.01
C GLN A 213 -14.70 75.35 38.36
N GLN A 214 -13.55 74.79 38.80
CA GLN A 214 -12.85 75.22 39.97
C GLN A 214 -12.33 76.66 39.83
N GLU A 215 -11.72 77.03 38.71
CA GLU A 215 -11.27 78.40 38.43
C GLU A 215 -12.41 79.45 38.41
N LYS A 216 -13.63 78.99 38.06
CA LYS A 216 -14.83 79.90 38.11
C LYS A 216 -15.40 80.06 39.50
N ASN A 217 -15.19 79.17 40.44
CA ASN A 217 -15.69 79.21 41.80
C ASN A 217 -14.74 79.96 42.77
N ASP A 218 -13.45 80.12 42.37
CA ASP A 218 -12.42 80.79 43.15
C ASP A 218 -12.31 82.34 42.83
N LYS A 219 -13.17 82.85 41.94
CA LYS A 219 -13.29 84.28 41.59
C LYS A 219 -14.58 84.82 42.10
#